data_d98c5a1f5ed01ad25d6706a5bb89956f
#
_entry.id   d98c5a1f5ed01ad25d6706a5bb89956f
#
_cell.length_a   1.000
_cell.length_b   1.000
_cell.length_c   1.000
_cell.angle_alpha   90.00
_cell.angle_beta   90.00
_cell.angle_gamma   90.00
#
_symmetry.space_group_name_H-M   'P 1'
#
loop_
_entity.id
_entity.type
_entity.pdbx_description
1 polymer ?
#
loop_
_entity_poly.entity_id
_entity_poly.type
_entity_poly.pdbx_seq_one_letter_code
_entity_poly.pdbx_strand_id
1 'polypeptide(L)'
;DVYKRQELLNGIFDLILETVLCRNNEIVVASNKYPAELVRSKFLKLTSSHIEYAMGCMKSNTTKVHNIKKYLLATLFNAPSTISGYYQAEVNHDYPQFAVSGK
;
A
#
# COMPACT_ATOMS: atom_id res chain seq x y z
N ASP A 1 15.86 -12.89 -5.82
CA ASP A 1 15.61 -14.28 -5.53
C ASP A 1 14.14 -14.62 -5.74
N VAL A 2 13.89 -15.59 -6.61
CA VAL A 2 12.54 -15.97 -7.03
C VAL A 2 11.71 -16.50 -5.85
N TYR A 3 12.33 -17.31 -4.99
CA TYR A 3 11.62 -17.89 -3.86
C TYR A 3 11.18 -16.84 -2.85
N LYS A 4 12.06 -15.90 -2.54
CA LYS A 4 11.72 -14.84 -1.59
C LYS A 4 10.64 -13.93 -2.15
N ARG A 5 10.70 -13.66 -3.45
CA ARG A 5 9.66 -12.85 -4.10
C ARG A 5 8.31 -13.55 -4.02
N GLN A 6 8.27 -14.86 -4.27
CA GLN A 6 7.04 -15.63 -4.22
C GLN A 6 6.48 -15.70 -2.81
N GLU A 7 7.34 -15.89 -1.80
CA GLU A 7 6.91 -15.89 -0.40
C GLU A 7 6.32 -14.56 0.01
N LEU A 8 6.97 -13.47 -0.39
CA LEU A 8 6.48 -12.12 -0.08
C LEU A 8 5.15 -11.85 -0.76
N LEU A 9 5.02 -12.25 -2.01
CA LEU A 9 3.79 -12.08 -2.77
C LEU A 9 2.64 -12.86 -2.12
N ASN A 10 2.91 -14.11 -1.73
CA ASN A 10 1.91 -14.93 -1.04
C ASN A 10 1.49 -14.30 0.28
N GLY A 11 2.46 -13.75 1.03
CA GLY A 11 2.17 -13.06 2.28
C GLY A 11 1.31 -11.83 2.09
N ILE A 12 1.55 -11.08 1.02
CA ILE A 12 0.75 -9.90 0.71
C ILE A 12 -0.68 -10.30 0.36
N PHE A 13 -0.86 -11.33 -0.47
CA PHE A 13 -2.19 -11.80 -0.82
C PHE A 13 -2.94 -12.34 0.40
N ASP A 14 -2.25 -13.07 1.27
CA ASP A 14 -2.85 -13.57 2.50
C ASP A 14 -3.31 -12.42 3.39
N LEU A 15 -2.50 -11.38 3.49
CA LEU A 15 -2.83 -10.21 4.29
C LEU A 15 -4.03 -9.45 3.71
N ILE A 16 -4.07 -9.30 2.40
CA ILE A 16 -5.20 -8.66 1.73
C ILE A 16 -6.48 -9.45 1.99
N LEU A 17 -6.41 -10.76 1.82
CA LEU A 17 -7.56 -11.63 2.04
C LEU A 17 -8.04 -11.57 3.49
N GLU A 18 -7.12 -11.66 4.44
CA GLU A 18 -7.43 -11.55 5.86
C GLU A 18 -8.11 -10.23 6.18
N THR A 19 -7.60 -9.14 5.61
CA THR A 19 -8.15 -7.81 5.85
C THR A 19 -9.54 -7.65 5.26
N VAL A 20 -9.73 -8.14 4.03
CA VAL A 20 -11.02 -8.04 3.35
C VAL A 20 -12.08 -8.89 4.05
N LEU A 21 -11.69 -10.03 4.60
CA LEU A 21 -12.60 -10.93 5.31
C LEU A 21 -12.75 -10.63 6.80
N CYS A 22 -12.06 -9.63 7.30
CA CYS A 22 -12.11 -9.25 8.71
C CYS A 22 -13.52 -8.84 9.09
N ARG A 23 -14.00 -9.35 10.24
CA ARG A 23 -15.34 -9.07 10.73
C ARG A 23 -15.39 -7.97 11.79
N ASN A 24 -14.25 -7.45 12.18
CA ASN A 24 -14.18 -6.37 13.15
C ASN A 24 -14.75 -5.09 12.54
N ASN A 25 -15.27 -4.22 13.40
CA ASN A 25 -15.80 -2.94 12.95
C ASN A 25 -14.71 -1.94 12.62
N GLU A 26 -13.54 -2.11 13.23
CA GLU A 26 -12.40 -1.23 13.04
C GLU A 26 -11.14 -2.03 12.78
N ILE A 27 -10.24 -1.46 12.00
CA ILE A 27 -8.94 -2.05 11.71
C ILE A 27 -7.88 -1.00 12.03
N VAL A 28 -6.83 -1.41 12.73
CA VAL A 28 -5.73 -0.53 13.08
C VAL A 28 -4.69 -0.56 11.96
N VAL A 29 -4.40 0.61 11.41
CA VAL A 29 -3.37 0.79 10.39
C VAL A 29 -2.46 1.93 10.85
N ALA A 30 -1.16 1.65 10.95
CA ALA A 30 -0.17 2.65 11.37
C ALA A 30 -0.56 3.33 12.68
N SER A 31 -1.02 2.52 13.66
CA SER A 31 -1.42 2.96 15.00
C SER A 31 -2.72 3.79 15.04
N ASN A 32 -3.39 3.94 13.91
CA ASN A 32 -4.67 4.64 13.85
C ASN A 32 -5.80 3.65 13.58
N LYS A 33 -6.95 3.90 14.19
CA LYS A 33 -8.13 3.08 13.98
C LYS A 33 -8.94 3.65 12.81
N TYR A 34 -9.30 2.78 11.89
CA TYR A 34 -10.12 3.15 10.74
C TYR A 34 -11.34 2.25 10.67
N PRO A 35 -12.46 2.75 10.16
CA PRO A 35 -13.61 1.87 9.91
C PRO A 35 -13.20 0.71 9.00
N ALA A 36 -13.61 -0.49 9.37
CA ALA A 36 -13.23 -1.68 8.59
C ALA A 36 -13.70 -1.58 7.13
N GLU A 37 -14.85 -0.96 6.90
CA GLU A 37 -15.36 -0.78 5.54
C GLU A 37 -14.44 0.07 4.69
N LEU A 38 -13.84 1.10 5.28
CA LEU A 38 -12.88 1.95 4.56
C LEU A 38 -11.66 1.15 4.17
N VAL A 39 -11.10 0.39 5.11
CA VAL A 39 -9.90 -0.40 4.85
C VAL A 39 -10.20 -1.47 3.80
N ARG A 40 -11.33 -2.17 3.92
CA ARG A 40 -11.73 -3.17 2.93
C ARG A 40 -11.89 -2.55 1.54
N SER A 41 -12.55 -1.40 1.47
CA SER A 41 -12.76 -0.70 0.21
C SER A 41 -11.43 -0.36 -0.46
N LYS A 42 -10.48 0.15 0.31
CA LYS A 42 -9.15 0.48 -0.22
C LYS A 42 -8.41 -0.76 -0.70
N PHE A 43 -8.49 -1.85 0.06
CA PHE A 43 -7.79 -3.08 -0.30
C PHE A 43 -8.40 -3.74 -1.54
N LEU A 44 -9.70 -3.65 -1.72
CA LEU A 44 -10.37 -4.19 -2.91
C LEU A 44 -10.01 -3.43 -4.19
N LYS A 45 -9.50 -2.21 -4.05
CA LYS A 45 -9.09 -1.39 -5.19
C LYS A 45 -7.60 -1.51 -5.51
N LEU A 46 -6.87 -2.31 -4.76
CA LEU A 46 -5.44 -2.50 -5.01
C LEU A 46 -5.22 -3.19 -6.36
N THR A 47 -4.27 -2.67 -7.11
CA THR A 47 -3.87 -3.21 -8.41
C THR A 47 -2.52 -3.88 -8.28
N SER A 48 -2.09 -4.55 -9.35
CA SER A 48 -0.77 -5.17 -9.39
C SER A 48 0.34 -4.13 -9.20
N SER A 49 0.13 -2.90 -9.67
CA SER A 49 1.09 -1.81 -9.48
C SER A 49 1.27 -1.49 -8.00
N HIS A 50 0.19 -1.45 -7.25
CA HIS A 50 0.25 -1.20 -5.81
C HIS A 50 0.98 -2.33 -5.08
N ILE A 51 0.73 -3.56 -5.49
CA ILE A 51 1.37 -4.73 -4.88
C ILE A 51 2.87 -4.72 -5.18
N GLU A 52 3.24 -4.40 -6.41
CA GLU A 52 4.66 -4.28 -6.80
C GLU A 52 5.35 -3.18 -5.99
N TYR A 53 4.66 -2.06 -5.79
CA TYR A 53 5.18 -0.97 -4.98
C TYR A 53 5.44 -1.43 -3.55
N ALA A 54 4.48 -2.14 -2.94
CA ALA A 54 4.64 -2.64 -1.58
C ALA A 54 5.81 -3.64 -1.48
N MET A 55 5.97 -4.49 -2.48
CA MET A 55 7.08 -5.43 -2.52
C MET A 55 8.42 -4.70 -2.60
N GLY A 56 8.48 -3.64 -3.39
CA GLY A 56 9.68 -2.82 -3.52
C GLY A 56 10.03 -2.13 -2.20
N CYS A 57 9.05 -1.59 -1.50
CA CYS A 57 9.24 -0.96 -0.19
C CYS A 57 9.76 -1.98 0.82
N MET A 58 9.17 -3.17 0.84
CA MET A 58 9.58 -4.23 1.76
C MET A 58 11.03 -4.65 1.49
N LYS A 59 11.37 -4.82 0.23
CA LYS A 59 12.73 -5.20 -0.18
C LYS A 59 13.76 -4.17 0.28
N SER A 60 13.42 -2.89 0.18
CA SER A 60 14.34 -1.81 0.56
C SER A 60 14.49 -1.67 2.07
N ASN A 61 13.52 -2.11 2.86
CA ASN A 61 13.48 -1.87 4.29
C ASN A 61 13.47 -3.13 5.16
N THR A 62 13.82 -4.28 4.57
CA THR A 62 13.72 -5.57 5.26
C THR A 62 14.47 -5.60 6.58
N THR A 63 15.65 -5.00 6.64
CA THR A 63 16.49 -5.04 7.84
C THR A 63 16.00 -4.13 8.95
N LYS A 64 15.12 -3.18 8.63
CA LYS A 64 14.63 -2.18 9.58
C LYS A 64 13.23 -2.47 10.10
N VAL A 65 12.55 -3.44 9.53
CA VAL A 65 11.16 -3.72 9.87
C VAL A 65 11.09 -4.82 10.92
N HIS A 66 10.52 -4.49 12.09
CA HIS A 66 10.33 -5.45 13.17
C HIS A 66 9.03 -6.23 13.01
N ASN A 67 7.98 -5.57 12.53
CA ASN A 67 6.69 -6.21 12.33
C ASN A 67 6.30 -6.08 10.87
N ILE A 68 6.59 -7.13 10.12
CA ILE A 68 6.38 -7.16 8.67
C ILE A 68 4.90 -6.98 8.32
N LYS A 69 4.02 -7.65 9.07
CA LYS A 69 2.58 -7.58 8.82
C LYS A 69 2.04 -6.15 8.99
N LYS A 70 2.44 -5.48 10.08
CA LYS A 70 2.04 -4.10 10.31
C LYS A 70 2.57 -3.17 9.23
N TYR A 71 3.81 -3.38 8.83
CA TYR A 71 4.45 -2.56 7.80
C TYR A 71 3.72 -2.72 6.47
N LEU A 72 3.45 -3.96 6.06
CA LEU A 72 2.76 -4.23 4.81
C LEU A 72 1.33 -3.70 4.83
N LEU A 73 0.65 -3.83 5.95
CA LEU A 73 -0.71 -3.32 6.09
C LEU A 73 -0.75 -1.82 5.85
N ALA A 74 0.17 -1.09 6.49
CA ALA A 74 0.26 0.36 6.32
C ALA A 74 0.66 0.74 4.89
N THR A 75 1.62 0.03 4.32
CA THR A 75 2.10 0.30 2.97
C THR A 75 1.00 0.08 1.94
N LEU A 76 0.26 -1.01 2.04
CA LEU A 76 -0.83 -1.31 1.12
C LEU A 76 -1.99 -0.31 1.28
N PHE A 77 -2.29 0.07 2.52
CA PHE A 77 -3.35 1.03 2.80
C PHE A 77 -3.04 2.38 2.15
N ASN A 78 -1.78 2.77 2.17
CA ASN A 78 -1.35 4.07 1.65
C ASN A 78 -0.86 4.04 0.20
N ALA A 79 -0.65 2.86 -0.37
CA ALA A 79 -0.06 2.74 -1.71
C ALA A 79 -0.79 3.55 -2.78
N PRO A 80 -2.13 3.49 -2.89
CA PRO A 80 -2.81 4.26 -3.93
C PRO A 80 -2.53 5.75 -3.84
N SER A 81 -2.55 6.30 -2.62
CA SER A 81 -2.28 7.73 -2.42
C SER A 81 -0.82 8.07 -2.69
N THR A 82 0.09 7.20 -2.24
CA THR A 82 1.52 7.43 -2.40
C THR A 82 1.92 7.37 -3.88
N ILE A 83 1.44 6.39 -4.62
CA ILE A 83 1.74 6.27 -6.04
C ILE A 83 1.14 7.43 -6.82
N SER A 84 -0.10 7.80 -6.53
CA SER A 84 -0.74 8.95 -7.17
C SER A 84 0.03 10.23 -6.90
N GLY A 85 0.47 10.42 -5.66
CA GLY A 85 1.27 11.58 -5.28
C GLY A 85 2.60 11.64 -6.02
N TYR A 86 3.24 10.49 -6.18
CA TYR A 86 4.50 10.39 -6.90
C TYR A 86 4.33 10.78 -8.36
N TYR A 87 3.33 10.23 -9.04
CA TYR A 87 3.08 10.54 -10.44
C TYR A 87 2.67 11.99 -10.61
N GLN A 88 1.89 12.52 -9.71
CA GLN A 88 1.49 13.93 -9.76
C GLN A 88 2.71 14.85 -9.64
N ALA A 89 3.63 14.51 -8.75
CA ALA A 89 4.86 15.29 -8.58
C ALA A 89 5.72 15.24 -9.84
N GLU A 90 5.81 14.10 -10.50
CA GLU A 90 6.57 13.97 -11.74
C GLU A 90 5.94 14.78 -12.87
N VAL A 91 4.63 14.72 -12.99
CA VAL A 91 3.90 15.51 -14.00
C VAL A 91 4.13 16.99 -13.76
N ASN A 92 4.04 17.45 -12.53
CA ASN A 92 4.26 18.85 -12.19
C ASN A 92 5.68 19.29 -12.50
N HIS A 93 6.64 18.39 -12.34
CA HIS A 93 8.04 18.69 -12.66
C HIS A 93 8.26 18.85 -14.16
N ASP A 94 7.69 17.94 -14.96
CA ASP A 94 7.85 17.94 -16.41
C ASP A 94 6.98 18.97 -17.10
N TYR A 95 5.79 19.24 -16.55
CA TYR A 95 4.81 20.14 -17.15
C TYR A 95 4.26 21.10 -16.10
N PRO A 96 5.07 22.10 -15.68
CA PRO A 96 4.68 23.00 -14.58
C PRO A 96 3.35 23.71 -14.76
N GLN A 97 2.94 23.98 -16.01
CA GLN A 97 1.67 24.63 -16.29
C GLN A 97 0.47 23.81 -15.82
N PHE A 98 0.62 22.52 -15.72
CA PHE A 98 -0.46 21.65 -15.23
C PHE A 98 -0.62 21.75 -13.72
N ALA A 99 0.44 22.10 -13.00
CA ALA A 99 0.36 22.29 -11.56
C ALA A 99 -0.58 23.45 -11.22
N VAL A 100 -0.60 24.48 -12.04
CA VAL A 100 -1.47 25.62 -11.85
C VAL A 100 -2.91 25.29 -12.21
N SER A 101 -3.12 24.64 -13.34
CA SER A 101 -4.45 24.29 -13.80
C SER A 101 -5.09 23.15 -13.02
N GLY A 102 -4.28 22.37 -12.31
CA GLY A 102 -4.76 21.26 -11.50
C GLY A 102 -5.48 21.67 -10.23
N LYS A 103 -5.52 22.94 -9.96
CA LYS A 103 -6.25 23.46 -8.81
C LYS A 103 -7.70 23.67 -9.17
#